data_77c55e535f7e1ec6140a8fa05427b424
#
_entry.id   77c55e535f7e1ec6140a8fa05427b424
#
_cell.length_a   1.000
_cell.length_b   1.000
_cell.length_c   1.000
_cell.angle_alpha   90.00
_cell.angle_beta   90.00
_cell.angle_gamma   90.00
#
_symmetry.space_group_name_H-M   'P 1'
#
loop_
_entity.id
_entity.type
_entity.pdbx_description
1 polymer ?
#
loop_
_entity_poly.entity_id
_entity_poly.type
_entity_poly.pdbx_seq_one_letter_code
_entity_poly.pdbx_strand_id
1 'polypeptide(L)'
;MGKKVVIIGGVATGMKTAARLRRRDKDSEIIVLERGPELSYGACGFPYYIGGEVKSFNSFDHTPQGAKRDSEYFRTVKGIDARIGCNVTAIDRPAKKVTYVENGEVKELAYDVLVLGTGSTPVRLPLENADAKGIHSFWFPWDVHAVEAEIKERNVTDVVIIGAGFIGM
;
A
#
# COMPACT_ATOMS: atom_id res chain seq x y z
N MET A 1 15.93 -15.50 -21.95
CA MET A 1 16.36 -15.06 -20.61
C MET A 1 15.29 -14.14 -20.02
N GLY A 2 14.82 -14.44 -18.82
CA GLY A 2 13.84 -13.59 -18.13
C GLY A 2 14.44 -12.22 -17.81
N LYS A 3 13.59 -11.21 -17.70
CA LYS A 3 13.97 -9.84 -17.33
C LYS A 3 13.88 -9.66 -15.82
N LYS A 4 14.69 -8.75 -15.28
CA LYS A 4 14.52 -8.26 -13.91
C LYS A 4 13.56 -7.06 -13.94
N VAL A 5 12.35 -7.26 -13.41
CA VAL A 5 11.31 -6.23 -13.36
C VAL A 5 11.16 -5.74 -11.91
N VAL A 6 11.46 -4.47 -11.71
CA VAL A 6 11.28 -3.81 -10.42
C VAL A 6 10.02 -2.95 -10.46
N ILE A 7 9.18 -3.08 -9.45
CA ILE A 7 7.91 -2.35 -9.32
C ILE A 7 7.96 -1.56 -8.01
N ILE A 8 7.78 -0.25 -8.08
CA ILE A 8 7.72 0.63 -6.92
C ILE A 8 6.27 0.85 -6.53
N GLY A 9 5.90 0.43 -5.33
CA GLY A 9 4.56 0.46 -4.77
C GLY A 9 3.88 -0.91 -4.79
N GLY A 10 3.46 -1.38 -3.63
CA GLY A 10 2.98 -2.74 -3.38
C GLY A 10 1.49 -2.86 -3.06
N VAL A 11 0.67 -1.86 -3.41
CA VAL A 11 -0.77 -1.91 -3.11
C VAL A 11 -1.59 -2.28 -4.36
N ALA A 12 -2.36 -1.38 -4.93
CA ALA A 12 -3.28 -1.70 -6.02
C ALA A 12 -2.56 -1.92 -7.36
N THR A 13 -1.95 -0.86 -7.89
CA THR A 13 -1.34 -0.87 -9.23
C THR A 13 -0.16 -1.82 -9.31
N GLY A 14 0.77 -1.73 -8.35
CA GLY A 14 1.99 -2.54 -8.39
C GLY A 14 1.71 -4.03 -8.26
N MET A 15 0.95 -4.43 -7.26
CA MET A 15 0.64 -5.86 -7.06
C MET A 15 -0.22 -6.45 -8.18
N LYS A 16 -1.15 -5.65 -8.72
CA LYS A 16 -1.94 -6.09 -9.89
C LYS A 16 -1.06 -6.28 -11.12
N THR A 17 -0.10 -5.38 -11.34
CA THR A 17 0.89 -5.47 -12.41
C THR A 17 1.78 -6.69 -12.23
N ALA A 18 2.35 -6.87 -11.03
CA ALA A 18 3.19 -8.03 -10.70
C ALA A 18 2.48 -9.36 -10.95
N ALA A 19 1.26 -9.49 -10.42
CA ALA A 19 0.45 -10.70 -10.59
C ALA A 19 0.04 -10.94 -12.05
N ARG A 20 -0.22 -9.88 -12.83
CA ARG A 20 -0.53 -10.02 -14.26
C ARG A 20 0.70 -10.42 -15.05
N LEU A 21 1.85 -9.80 -14.76
CA LEU A 21 3.12 -10.12 -15.40
C LEU A 21 3.49 -11.58 -15.15
N ARG A 22 3.47 -12.06 -13.92
CA ARG A 22 3.80 -13.45 -13.58
C ARG A 22 2.94 -14.48 -14.33
N ARG A 23 1.67 -14.18 -14.59
CA ARG A 23 0.81 -15.06 -15.41
C ARG A 23 1.20 -15.11 -16.89
N ARG A 24 1.85 -14.06 -17.39
CA ARG A 24 2.27 -13.94 -18.80
C ARG A 24 3.72 -14.32 -19.02
N ASP A 25 4.55 -14.12 -18.03
CA ASP A 25 5.99 -14.34 -18.07
C ASP A 25 6.40 -15.10 -16.80
N LYS A 26 6.80 -16.34 -16.98
CA LYS A 26 7.22 -17.22 -15.89
C LYS A 26 8.71 -17.09 -15.56
N ASP A 27 9.50 -16.55 -16.49
CA ASP A 27 10.95 -16.54 -16.45
C ASP A 27 11.52 -15.26 -15.84
N SER A 28 10.79 -14.17 -15.88
CA SER A 28 11.23 -12.89 -15.34
C SER A 28 11.27 -12.91 -13.81
N GLU A 29 12.31 -12.30 -13.25
CA GLU A 29 12.41 -11.96 -11.83
C GLU A 29 11.52 -10.72 -11.56
N ILE A 30 10.55 -10.85 -10.66
CA ILE A 30 9.63 -9.77 -10.33
C ILE A 30 9.83 -9.37 -8.87
N ILE A 31 10.28 -8.13 -8.64
CA ILE A 31 10.53 -7.56 -7.33
C ILE A 31 9.62 -6.36 -7.15
N VAL A 32 8.89 -6.33 -6.02
CA VAL A 32 8.05 -5.21 -5.63
C VAL A 32 8.63 -4.57 -4.38
N LEU A 33 8.84 -3.26 -4.40
CA LEU A 33 9.31 -2.47 -3.26
C LEU A 33 8.15 -1.61 -2.73
N GLU A 34 7.69 -1.90 -1.52
CA GLU A 34 6.63 -1.17 -0.84
C GLU A 34 7.20 -0.48 0.41
N ARG A 35 6.94 0.83 0.55
CA ARG A 35 7.41 1.60 1.72
C ARG A 35 6.62 1.31 2.99
N GLY A 36 5.33 0.97 2.84
CA GLY A 36 4.44 0.65 3.95
C GLY A 36 4.63 -0.76 4.51
N PRO A 37 3.97 -1.08 5.61
CA PRO A 37 4.05 -2.39 6.26
C PRO A 37 3.11 -3.42 5.64
N GLU A 38 2.25 -3.04 4.70
CA GLU A 38 1.19 -3.91 4.18
C GLU A 38 1.15 -3.91 2.65
N LEU A 39 0.77 -5.06 2.09
CA LEU A 39 0.69 -5.31 0.65
C LEU A 39 -0.76 -5.54 0.20
N SER A 40 -1.05 -5.16 -1.02
CA SER A 40 -2.25 -5.62 -1.76
C SER A 40 -3.58 -5.44 -1.03
N TYR A 41 -3.72 -4.40 -0.22
CA TYR A 41 -4.99 -4.12 0.45
C TYR A 41 -5.97 -3.35 -0.44
N GLY A 42 -7.26 -3.50 -0.15
CA GLY A 42 -8.37 -2.88 -0.88
C GLY A 42 -8.83 -1.57 -0.26
N ALA A 43 -8.05 -0.48 -0.38
CA ALA A 43 -8.35 0.82 0.25
C ALA A 43 -9.73 1.39 -0.07
N CYS A 44 -10.28 1.14 -1.28
CA CYS A 44 -11.61 1.60 -1.66
C CYS A 44 -12.74 1.05 -0.78
N GLY A 45 -12.48 -0.01 -0.02
CA GLY A 45 -13.44 -0.61 0.90
C GLY A 45 -13.45 -0.02 2.30
N PHE A 46 -12.49 0.82 2.66
CA PHE A 46 -12.35 1.36 4.01
C PHE A 46 -13.56 2.15 4.51
N PRO A 47 -14.21 3.02 3.69
CA PRO A 47 -15.43 3.69 4.13
C PRO A 47 -16.54 2.72 4.51
N TYR A 48 -16.72 1.63 3.76
CA TYR A 48 -17.73 0.61 4.04
C TYR A 48 -17.43 -0.20 5.30
N TYR A 49 -16.16 -0.29 5.69
CA TYR A 49 -15.78 -0.91 6.96
C TYR A 49 -16.15 -0.01 8.15
N ILE A 50 -15.79 1.27 8.08
CA ILE A 50 -16.17 2.24 9.13
C ILE A 50 -17.70 2.39 9.21
N GLY A 51 -18.41 2.38 8.07
CA GLY A 51 -19.86 2.41 7.99
C GLY A 51 -20.54 1.12 8.46
N GLY A 52 -19.78 0.04 8.67
CA GLY A 52 -20.28 -1.23 9.20
C GLY A 52 -20.88 -2.20 8.18
N GLU A 53 -20.86 -1.90 6.89
CA GLU A 53 -21.27 -2.83 5.83
C GLU A 53 -20.26 -3.97 5.67
N VAL A 54 -18.97 -3.68 5.74
CA VAL A 54 -17.93 -4.70 5.77
C VAL A 54 -17.58 -5.04 7.21
N LYS A 55 -17.81 -6.28 7.62
CA LYS A 55 -17.70 -6.70 9.03
C LYS A 55 -16.27 -7.02 9.49
N SER A 56 -15.34 -7.27 8.57
CA SER A 56 -13.98 -7.68 8.90
C SER A 56 -12.97 -6.96 8.03
N PHE A 57 -11.95 -6.38 8.66
CA PHE A 57 -10.84 -5.75 7.97
C PHE A 57 -10.05 -6.74 7.10
N ASN A 58 -10.04 -8.03 7.47
CA ASN A 58 -9.41 -9.10 6.69
C ASN A 58 -9.95 -9.21 5.25
N SER A 59 -11.15 -8.70 4.98
CA SER A 59 -11.69 -8.66 3.61
C SER A 59 -10.83 -7.85 2.64
N PHE A 60 -9.99 -6.95 3.15
CA PHE A 60 -9.18 -6.06 2.32
C PHE A 60 -7.79 -6.62 1.98
N ASP A 61 -7.23 -7.48 2.80
CA ASP A 61 -5.86 -7.97 2.67
C ASP A 61 -5.74 -9.51 2.64
N HIS A 62 -6.84 -10.25 2.76
CA HIS A 62 -6.87 -11.70 2.67
C HIS A 62 -7.48 -12.20 1.34
N THR A 63 -7.18 -13.44 1.01
CA THR A 63 -7.86 -14.17 -0.07
C THR A 63 -9.23 -14.66 0.40
N PRO A 64 -10.16 -15.05 -0.51
CA PRO A 64 -11.41 -15.68 -0.12
C PRO A 64 -11.25 -16.95 0.74
N GLN A 65 -10.10 -17.61 0.67
CA GLN A 65 -9.74 -18.81 1.45
C GLN A 65 -9.08 -18.46 2.80
N GLY A 66 -8.98 -17.17 3.16
CA GLY A 66 -8.47 -16.70 4.44
C GLY A 66 -6.94 -16.53 4.53
N ALA A 67 -6.19 -16.72 3.45
CA ALA A 67 -4.75 -16.48 3.47
C ALA A 67 -4.44 -14.97 3.37
N LYS A 68 -3.61 -14.45 4.28
CA LYS A 68 -3.13 -13.07 4.22
C LYS A 68 -2.25 -12.87 2.97
N ARG A 69 -2.44 -11.75 2.27
CA ARG A 69 -1.66 -11.38 1.09
C ARG A 69 -0.40 -10.59 1.48
N ASP A 70 0.46 -11.24 2.24
CA ASP A 70 1.75 -10.72 2.70
C ASP A 70 2.92 -11.11 1.78
N SER A 71 4.15 -10.74 2.16
CA SER A 71 5.36 -11.06 1.40
C SER A 71 5.57 -12.55 1.22
N GLU A 72 5.23 -13.36 2.22
CA GLU A 72 5.36 -14.81 2.18
C GLU A 72 4.38 -15.43 1.17
N TYR A 73 3.12 -15.00 1.21
CA TYR A 73 2.11 -15.42 0.22
C TYR A 73 2.54 -15.09 -1.21
N PHE A 74 3.04 -13.88 -1.44
CA PHE A 74 3.46 -13.49 -2.80
C PHE A 74 4.69 -14.26 -3.25
N ARG A 75 5.62 -14.54 -2.37
CA ARG A 75 6.81 -15.33 -2.68
C ARG A 75 6.46 -16.77 -3.01
N THR A 76 5.71 -17.44 -2.14
CA THR A 76 5.46 -18.90 -2.22
C THR A 76 4.37 -19.25 -3.23
N VAL A 77 3.27 -18.48 -3.25
CA VAL A 77 2.10 -18.80 -4.09
C VAL A 77 2.19 -18.13 -5.47
N LYS A 78 2.83 -16.96 -5.55
CA LYS A 78 2.87 -16.19 -6.80
C LYS A 78 4.27 -16.13 -7.43
N GLY A 79 5.32 -16.52 -6.74
CA GLY A 79 6.70 -16.37 -7.24
C GLY A 79 7.10 -14.90 -7.45
N ILE A 80 6.61 -13.99 -6.61
CA ILE A 80 6.89 -12.57 -6.64
C ILE A 80 7.62 -12.20 -5.36
N ASP A 81 8.79 -11.58 -5.48
CA ASP A 81 9.55 -11.04 -4.34
C ASP A 81 8.96 -9.67 -3.95
N ALA A 82 7.97 -9.67 -3.06
CA ALA A 82 7.34 -8.45 -2.57
C ALA A 82 7.90 -8.08 -1.19
N ARG A 83 8.60 -6.95 -1.13
CA ARG A 83 9.30 -6.45 0.06
C ARG A 83 8.56 -5.25 0.63
N ILE A 84 8.38 -5.25 1.94
CA ILE A 84 7.77 -4.15 2.71
C ILE A 84 8.85 -3.35 3.44
N GLY A 85 8.53 -2.13 3.88
CA GLY A 85 9.49 -1.24 4.55
C GLY A 85 10.62 -0.75 3.63
N CYS A 86 10.43 -0.85 2.31
CA CYS A 86 11.42 -0.47 1.31
C CYS A 86 11.05 0.89 0.70
N ASN A 87 11.63 1.97 1.21
CA ASN A 87 11.38 3.32 0.72
C ASN A 87 12.35 3.68 -0.42
N VAL A 88 11.85 3.70 -1.65
CA VAL A 88 12.66 4.10 -2.82
C VAL A 88 12.85 5.61 -2.81
N THR A 89 14.10 6.05 -2.85
CA THR A 89 14.49 7.45 -2.73
C THR A 89 15.04 8.05 -4.02
N ALA A 90 15.60 7.22 -4.92
CA ALA A 90 16.13 7.70 -6.19
C ALA A 90 16.01 6.66 -7.32
N ILE A 91 16.00 7.15 -8.56
CA ILE A 91 16.01 6.34 -9.78
C ILE A 91 17.14 6.87 -10.67
N ASP A 92 18.15 6.04 -10.91
CA ASP A 92 19.18 6.28 -11.91
C ASP A 92 18.76 5.59 -13.22
N ARG A 93 18.22 6.36 -14.16
CA ARG A 93 17.73 5.84 -15.44
C ARG A 93 18.87 5.39 -16.38
N PRO A 94 19.98 6.13 -16.51
CA PRO A 94 21.12 5.69 -17.30
C PRO A 94 21.72 4.37 -16.81
N ALA A 95 21.95 4.23 -15.51
CA ALA A 95 22.49 3.01 -14.91
C ALA A 95 21.44 1.91 -14.72
N LYS A 96 20.15 2.20 -14.95
CA LYS A 96 19.01 1.30 -14.66
C LYS A 96 19.03 0.74 -13.24
N LYS A 97 19.14 1.63 -12.26
CA LYS A 97 19.14 1.30 -10.84
C LYS A 97 18.13 2.12 -10.07
N VAL A 98 17.60 1.55 -9.01
CA VAL A 98 16.86 2.27 -7.97
C VAL A 98 17.65 2.22 -6.68
N THR A 99 17.62 3.33 -5.92
CA THR A 99 18.14 3.40 -4.56
C THR A 99 16.96 3.37 -3.60
N TYR A 100 17.04 2.55 -2.56
CA TYR A 100 15.98 2.46 -1.54
C TYR A 100 16.58 2.29 -0.14
N VAL A 101 15.80 2.66 0.87
CA VAL A 101 16.14 2.46 2.29
C VAL A 101 15.30 1.30 2.82
N GLU A 102 15.94 0.33 3.44
CA GLU A 102 15.33 -0.81 4.12
C GLU A 102 16.01 -1.00 5.48
N ASN A 103 15.24 -0.98 6.56
CA ASN A 103 15.74 -1.09 7.94
C ASN A 103 16.84 -0.06 8.30
N GLY A 104 16.75 1.15 7.73
CA GLY A 104 17.75 2.21 7.92
C GLY A 104 18.99 2.10 7.03
N GLU A 105 19.13 1.04 6.27
CA GLU A 105 20.25 0.83 5.34
C GLU A 105 19.90 1.29 3.93
N VAL A 106 20.83 1.97 3.26
CA VAL A 106 20.71 2.36 1.86
C VAL A 106 21.16 1.19 0.99
N LYS A 107 20.30 0.79 0.06
CA LYS A 107 20.54 -0.33 -0.88
C LYS A 107 20.28 0.11 -2.31
N GLU A 108 20.93 -0.57 -3.26
CA GLU A 108 20.69 -0.40 -4.68
C GLU A 108 20.13 -1.69 -5.31
N LEU A 109 19.28 -1.53 -6.31
CA LEU A 109 18.73 -2.64 -7.07
C LEU A 109 18.71 -2.28 -8.56
N ALA A 110 19.39 -3.08 -9.38
CA ALA A 110 19.37 -2.94 -10.84
C ALA A 110 18.07 -3.53 -11.42
N TYR A 111 17.63 -2.98 -12.55
CA TYR A 111 16.44 -3.45 -13.26
C TYR A 111 16.63 -3.44 -14.78
N ASP A 112 15.91 -4.30 -15.49
CA ASP A 112 15.73 -4.20 -16.95
C ASP A 112 14.49 -3.36 -17.28
N VAL A 113 13.43 -3.51 -16.48
CA VAL A 113 12.16 -2.79 -16.59
C VAL A 113 11.77 -2.24 -15.22
N LEU A 114 11.37 -0.97 -15.17
CA LEU A 114 10.87 -0.31 -13.98
C LEU A 114 9.41 0.07 -14.17
N VAL A 115 8.60 -0.24 -13.15
CA VAL A 115 7.17 0.15 -13.08
C VAL A 115 6.96 1.07 -11.88
N LEU A 116 6.33 2.20 -12.12
CA LEU A 116 5.98 3.18 -11.09
C LEU A 116 4.50 3.02 -10.70
N GLY A 117 4.26 2.44 -9.53
CA GLY A 117 2.94 2.31 -8.91
C GLY A 117 2.87 3.04 -7.57
N THR A 118 3.52 4.20 -7.48
CA THR A 118 3.79 4.93 -6.25
C THR A 118 2.57 5.52 -5.55
N GLY A 119 1.42 5.56 -6.23
CA GLY A 119 0.17 6.09 -5.67
C GLY A 119 0.27 7.57 -5.33
N SER A 120 -0.41 7.95 -4.27
CA SER A 120 -0.44 9.32 -3.74
C SER A 120 -0.39 9.31 -2.21
N THR A 121 -0.28 10.48 -1.63
CA THR A 121 -0.31 10.70 -0.18
C THR A 121 -1.32 11.81 0.10
N PRO A 122 -2.14 11.70 1.16
CA PRO A 122 -3.04 12.77 1.54
C PRO A 122 -2.30 14.08 1.75
N VAL A 123 -2.84 15.14 1.20
CA VAL A 123 -2.35 16.49 1.49
C VAL A 123 -2.91 16.92 2.84
N ARG A 124 -2.04 17.27 3.77
CA ARG A 124 -2.47 17.95 5.00
C ARG A 124 -2.81 19.39 4.69
N LEU A 125 -4.02 19.77 5.06
CA LEU A 125 -4.43 21.16 4.90
C LEU A 125 -3.63 22.05 5.87
N PRO A 126 -3.16 23.24 5.44
CA PRO A 126 -2.40 24.17 6.27
C PRO A 126 -3.37 24.95 7.20
N LEU A 127 -4.05 24.22 8.06
CA LEU A 127 -4.99 24.78 9.03
C LEU A 127 -4.33 24.84 10.40
N GLU A 128 -4.72 25.83 11.18
CA GLU A 128 -4.35 25.90 12.59
C GLU A 128 -4.86 24.67 13.33
N ASN A 129 -4.01 24.06 14.15
CA ASN A 129 -4.31 22.85 14.91
C ASN A 129 -4.63 21.60 14.05
N ALA A 130 -4.16 21.53 12.80
CA ALA A 130 -4.41 20.38 11.92
C ALA A 130 -3.86 19.03 12.47
N ASP A 131 -2.99 19.08 13.47
CA ASP A 131 -2.44 17.90 14.17
C ASP A 131 -3.12 17.64 15.52
N ALA A 132 -4.21 18.33 15.84
CA ALA A 132 -4.94 18.11 17.09
C ALA A 132 -5.55 16.70 17.13
N LYS A 133 -5.72 16.19 18.37
CA LYS A 133 -6.37 14.89 18.59
C LYS A 133 -7.80 14.90 18.04
N GLY A 134 -8.18 13.86 17.31
CA GLY A 134 -9.47 13.74 16.64
C GLY A 134 -9.46 14.24 15.20
N ILE A 135 -8.31 14.67 14.68
CA ILE A 135 -8.16 15.03 13.25
C ILE A 135 -7.35 13.94 12.55
N HIS A 136 -7.98 13.29 11.59
CA HIS A 136 -7.41 12.16 10.86
C HIS A 136 -7.43 12.41 9.36
N SER A 137 -6.41 11.91 8.65
CA SER A 137 -6.54 11.54 7.24
C SER A 137 -7.25 10.18 7.14
N PHE A 138 -7.81 9.87 5.98
CA PHE A 138 -8.47 8.59 5.76
C PHE A 138 -7.99 7.99 4.42
N TRP A 139 -6.84 7.32 4.49
CA TRP A 139 -6.18 6.83 3.28
C TRP A 139 -5.51 5.46 3.45
N PHE A 140 -4.81 5.27 4.55
CA PHE A 140 -4.03 4.07 4.82
C PHE A 140 -4.74 3.14 5.83
N PRO A 141 -4.37 1.86 5.91
CA PRO A 141 -4.92 0.94 6.92
C PRO A 141 -4.82 1.46 8.36
N TRP A 142 -3.69 2.06 8.71
CA TRP A 142 -3.48 2.64 10.04
C TRP A 142 -4.37 3.86 10.33
N ASP A 143 -4.74 4.63 9.30
CA ASP A 143 -5.72 5.72 9.47
C ASP A 143 -7.09 5.15 9.85
N VAL A 144 -7.51 4.06 9.19
CA VAL A 144 -8.78 3.38 9.48
C VAL A 144 -8.81 2.86 10.91
N HIS A 145 -7.73 2.21 11.36
CA HIS A 145 -7.63 1.70 12.73
C HIS A 145 -7.61 2.83 13.75
N ALA A 146 -6.94 3.96 13.46
CA ALA A 146 -6.93 5.11 14.34
C ALA A 146 -8.33 5.72 14.49
N VAL A 147 -9.05 5.89 13.38
CA VAL A 147 -10.44 6.39 13.39
C VAL A 147 -11.37 5.44 14.14
N GLU A 148 -11.27 4.14 13.87
CA GLU A 148 -12.08 3.10 14.56
C GLU A 148 -11.85 3.11 16.08
N ALA A 149 -10.58 3.17 16.49
CA ALA A 149 -10.20 3.22 17.90
C ALA A 149 -10.78 4.48 18.58
N GLU A 150 -10.63 5.65 17.94
CA GLU A 150 -11.11 6.91 18.50
C GLU A 150 -12.64 6.95 18.61
N ILE A 151 -13.36 6.44 17.62
CA ILE A 151 -14.83 6.32 17.69
C ILE A 151 -15.27 5.50 18.92
N LYS A 152 -14.60 4.37 19.16
CA LYS A 152 -14.90 3.48 20.27
C LYS A 152 -14.52 4.07 21.63
N GLU A 153 -13.32 4.62 21.76
CA GLU A 153 -12.77 5.11 23.03
C GLU A 153 -13.46 6.37 23.51
N ARG A 154 -13.83 7.26 22.59
CA ARG A 154 -14.42 8.58 22.93
C ARG A 154 -15.93 8.61 22.80
N ASN A 155 -16.57 7.51 22.40
CA ASN A 155 -18.02 7.46 22.13
C ASN A 155 -18.47 8.60 21.21
N VAL A 156 -17.77 8.75 20.06
CA VAL A 156 -17.97 9.85 19.11
C VAL A 156 -19.38 9.77 18.53
N THR A 157 -20.14 10.86 18.61
CA THR A 157 -21.50 10.99 18.06
C THR A 157 -21.57 11.88 16.83
N ASP A 158 -20.61 12.79 16.69
CA ASP A 158 -20.60 13.79 15.64
C ASP A 158 -19.26 13.77 14.90
N VAL A 159 -19.30 13.74 13.57
CA VAL A 159 -18.14 13.70 12.70
C VAL A 159 -18.26 14.79 11.64
N VAL A 160 -17.17 15.52 11.42
CA VAL A 160 -17.04 16.48 10.32
C VAL A 160 -16.10 15.90 9.27
N ILE A 161 -16.56 15.85 8.02
CA ILE A 161 -15.78 15.39 6.89
C ILE A 161 -15.40 16.59 6.02
N ILE A 162 -14.11 16.81 5.82
CA ILE A 162 -13.60 17.83 4.92
C ILE A 162 -13.26 17.20 3.57
N GLY A 163 -14.11 17.45 2.59
CA GLY A 163 -14.02 16.91 1.24
C GLY A 163 -15.23 16.06 0.86
N ALA A 164 -15.94 16.47 -0.19
CA ALA A 164 -17.14 15.82 -0.71
C ALA A 164 -16.85 15.03 -2.01
N GLY A 165 -15.69 14.40 -2.11
CA GLY A 165 -15.35 13.47 -3.18
C GLY A 165 -15.80 12.04 -2.85
N PHE A 166 -15.45 11.07 -3.70
CA PHE A 166 -15.83 9.66 -3.52
C PHE A 166 -15.39 9.01 -2.20
N ILE A 167 -14.36 9.56 -1.54
CA ILE A 167 -13.89 9.02 -0.25
C ILE A 167 -14.69 9.64 0.91
N GLY A 168 -15.09 10.92 0.79
CA GLY A 168 -15.81 11.63 1.86
C GLY A 168 -17.33 11.44 1.82
N MET A 169 -17.86 10.92 0.75
CA MET A 169 -19.28 10.63 0.56
C MET A 169 -19.58 9.16 0.83
#